data_8f572d64b9d3374213db3b627a07123a
#
_entry.id   8f572d64b9d3374213db3b627a07123a
#
_cell.length_a   1.000
_cell.length_b   1.000
_cell.length_c   1.000
_cell.angle_alpha   90.00
_cell.angle_beta   90.00
_cell.angle_gamma   90.00
#
_symmetry.space_group_name_H-M   'P 1'
#
loop_
_entity.id
_entity.type
_entity.pdbx_description
1 polymer ?
#
loop_
_entity_poly.entity_id
_entity_poly.type
_entity_poly.pdbx_seq_one_letter_code
_entity_poly.pdbx_strand_id
1 'polypeptide(L)'
;YKRQIRSFSVNEWVDIRKHSLSILFQELRIFPELTALENISLKNRLTNYKKNKEIITLFEAIGIPDKINERAGKLSFGQQQRVAFIRTLCQPFDFIFLDEPISHLDNENSVIMSTLLMEEAGKQGAGIIVTSIGKHPELEYDETFRL
;
A
#
# COMPACT_ATOMS: atom_id res chain seq x y z
N TYR A 1 -12.47 -30.69 5.37
CA TYR A 1 -13.41 -29.54 5.41
C TYR A 1 -13.38 -28.82 4.06
N LYS A 2 -14.30 -29.18 3.15
CA LYS A 2 -14.56 -28.38 1.94
C LYS A 2 -15.42 -27.17 2.39
N ARG A 3 -14.77 -26.06 2.79
CA ARG A 3 -15.48 -24.78 2.86
C ARG A 3 -15.82 -24.38 1.43
N GLN A 4 -17.12 -24.33 1.12
CA GLN A 4 -17.55 -23.70 -0.12
C GLN A 4 -17.11 -22.24 -0.09
N ILE A 5 -16.32 -21.83 -1.09
CA ILE A 5 -16.00 -20.42 -1.30
C ILE A 5 -17.32 -19.74 -1.65
N ARG A 6 -17.80 -18.88 -0.77
CA ARG A 6 -18.99 -18.08 -1.03
C ARG A 6 -18.71 -17.16 -2.23
N SER A 7 -19.58 -17.17 -3.22
CA SER A 7 -19.51 -16.19 -4.31
C SER A 7 -20.04 -14.84 -3.79
N PHE A 8 -19.19 -13.80 -3.87
CA PHE A 8 -19.60 -12.44 -3.54
C PHE A 8 -20.24 -11.77 -4.76
N SER A 9 -21.28 -10.99 -4.53
CA SER A 9 -21.83 -10.06 -5.53
C SER A 9 -20.82 -8.93 -5.83
N VAL A 10 -21.03 -8.23 -6.93
CA VAL A 10 -20.20 -7.07 -7.30
C VAL A 10 -20.17 -6.01 -6.19
N ASN A 11 -21.31 -5.73 -5.57
CA ASN A 11 -21.42 -4.75 -4.49
C ASN A 11 -20.64 -5.19 -3.23
N GLU A 12 -20.71 -6.46 -2.85
CA GLU A 12 -19.93 -7.01 -1.73
C GLU A 12 -18.41 -6.91 -2.03
N TRP A 13 -17.97 -7.19 -3.27
CA TRP A 13 -16.58 -7.01 -3.65
C TRP A 13 -16.13 -5.55 -3.61
N VAL A 14 -16.98 -4.61 -4.03
CA VAL A 14 -16.70 -3.18 -3.94
C VAL A 14 -16.54 -2.75 -2.49
N ASP A 15 -17.40 -3.23 -1.60
CA ASP A 15 -17.35 -2.90 -0.18
C ASP A 15 -16.10 -3.48 0.51
N ILE A 16 -15.78 -4.75 0.27
CA ILE A 16 -14.55 -5.39 0.74
C ILE A 16 -13.32 -4.60 0.31
N ARG A 17 -13.25 -4.18 -0.96
CA ARG A 17 -12.11 -3.41 -1.49
C ARG A 17 -12.03 -1.99 -0.96
N LYS A 18 -13.10 -1.42 -0.46
CA LYS A 18 -13.10 -0.10 0.18
C LYS A 18 -12.68 -0.15 1.63
N HIS A 19 -13.10 -1.18 2.37
CA HIS A 19 -13.05 -1.14 3.83
C HIS A 19 -12.21 -2.26 4.47
N SER A 20 -12.05 -3.40 3.79
CA SER A 20 -11.44 -4.58 4.40
C SER A 20 -10.16 -5.04 3.73
N LEU A 21 -9.94 -4.71 2.45
CA LEU A 21 -8.81 -5.26 1.69
C LEU A 21 -8.04 -4.17 0.96
N SER A 22 -6.81 -3.90 1.39
CA SER A 22 -5.86 -3.08 0.65
C SER A 22 -4.84 -3.92 -0.10
N ILE A 23 -4.41 -3.48 -1.29
CA ILE A 23 -3.48 -4.23 -2.13
C ILE A 23 -2.45 -3.30 -2.75
N LEU A 24 -1.17 -3.62 -2.58
CA LEU A 24 -0.07 -3.11 -3.39
C LEU A 24 0.27 -4.15 -4.46
N PHE A 25 0.07 -3.81 -5.72
CA PHE A 25 0.40 -4.66 -6.85
C PHE A 25 1.84 -4.46 -7.29
N GLN A 26 2.49 -5.49 -7.81
CA GLN A 26 3.83 -5.40 -8.38
C GLN A 26 3.92 -4.33 -9.48
N GLU A 27 2.90 -4.23 -10.36
CA GLU A 27 2.83 -3.22 -11.43
C GLU A 27 2.44 -1.81 -10.93
N LEU A 28 2.38 -1.59 -9.61
CA LEU A 28 2.03 -0.35 -8.91
C LEU A 28 0.66 0.25 -9.27
N ARG A 29 0.17 0.07 -10.49
CA ARG A 29 -1.09 0.62 -11.04
C ARG A 29 -1.24 2.12 -10.79
N ILE A 30 -0.17 2.85 -11.03
CA ILE A 30 -0.11 4.32 -10.94
C ILE A 30 -0.70 4.92 -12.23
N PHE A 31 -1.36 6.07 -12.09
CA PHE A 31 -1.82 6.90 -13.21
C PHE A 31 -0.73 7.94 -13.51
N PRO A 32 0.04 7.79 -14.61
CA PRO A 32 1.22 8.61 -14.87
C PRO A 32 0.88 10.08 -15.17
N GLU A 33 -0.34 10.36 -15.63
CA GLU A 33 -0.83 11.71 -15.96
C GLU A 33 -1.19 12.52 -14.71
N LEU A 34 -1.51 11.84 -13.61
CA LEU A 34 -1.86 12.46 -12.34
C LEU A 34 -0.62 12.75 -11.50
N THR A 35 -0.71 13.74 -10.63
CA THR A 35 0.32 13.99 -9.62
C THR A 35 0.39 12.85 -8.59
N ALA A 36 1.47 12.80 -7.81
CA ALA A 36 1.60 11.84 -6.73
C ALA A 36 0.43 11.97 -5.72
N LEU A 37 0.09 13.19 -5.33
CA LEU A 37 -1.04 13.45 -4.42
C LEU A 37 -2.39 13.05 -5.03
N GLU A 38 -2.63 13.33 -6.32
CA GLU A 38 -3.87 12.93 -6.99
C GLU A 38 -4.02 11.41 -7.05
N ASN A 39 -2.94 10.67 -7.31
CA ASN A 39 -2.93 9.21 -7.28
C ASN A 39 -3.38 8.65 -5.92
N ILE A 40 -2.93 9.25 -4.82
CA ILE A 40 -3.32 8.87 -3.46
C ILE A 40 -4.77 9.29 -3.20
N SER A 41 -5.14 10.49 -3.63
CA SER A 41 -6.48 11.06 -3.42
C SER A 41 -7.57 10.23 -4.07
N LEU A 42 -7.33 9.58 -5.23
CA LEU A 42 -8.28 8.66 -5.85
C LEU A 42 -8.77 7.57 -4.89
N LYS A 43 -7.85 7.02 -4.09
CA LYS A 43 -8.18 5.98 -3.13
C LYS A 43 -8.78 6.56 -1.85
N ASN A 44 -8.15 7.59 -1.31
CA ASN A 44 -8.56 8.19 -0.04
C ASN A 44 -9.98 8.78 -0.08
N ARG A 45 -10.41 9.36 -1.22
CA ARG A 45 -11.77 9.91 -1.40
C ARG A 45 -12.89 8.88 -1.29
N LEU A 46 -12.60 7.59 -1.46
CA LEU A 46 -13.61 6.54 -1.35
C LEU A 46 -14.10 6.35 0.10
N THR A 47 -13.25 6.66 1.08
CA THR A 47 -13.53 6.43 2.50
C THR A 47 -13.24 7.65 3.37
N ASN A 48 -12.54 8.67 2.85
CA ASN A 48 -12.00 9.82 3.60
C ASN A 48 -11.20 9.41 4.85
N TYR A 49 -10.46 8.29 4.74
CA TYR A 49 -9.80 7.64 5.86
C TYR A 49 -8.68 8.51 6.46
N LYS A 50 -7.83 9.10 5.59
CA LYS A 50 -6.75 9.98 6.06
C LYS A 50 -7.03 11.45 5.75
N LYS A 51 -6.65 12.30 6.69
CA LYS A 51 -6.65 13.76 6.49
C LYS A 51 -5.45 14.17 5.63
N ASN A 52 -5.57 15.30 4.93
CA ASN A 52 -4.48 15.78 4.06
C ASN A 52 -3.15 15.94 4.82
N LYS A 53 -3.17 16.37 6.08
CA LYS A 53 -1.97 16.50 6.90
C LYS A 53 -1.27 15.14 7.10
N GLU A 54 -2.03 14.08 7.34
CA GLU A 54 -1.48 12.73 7.52
C GLU A 54 -0.86 12.21 6.22
N ILE A 55 -1.48 12.50 5.07
CA ILE A 55 -0.91 12.15 3.76
C ILE A 55 0.42 12.87 3.54
N ILE A 56 0.50 14.18 3.86
CA ILE A 56 1.75 14.95 3.74
C ILE A 56 2.83 14.34 4.65
N THR A 57 2.50 14.01 5.89
CA THR A 57 3.44 13.36 6.82
C THR A 57 3.96 12.01 6.28
N LEU A 58 3.13 11.23 5.57
CA LEU A 58 3.60 10.00 4.91
C LEU A 58 4.61 10.31 3.79
N PHE A 59 4.41 11.37 2.99
CA PHE A 59 5.40 11.78 1.99
C PHE A 59 6.74 12.20 2.62
N GLU A 60 6.68 12.92 3.74
CA GLU A 60 7.87 13.31 4.51
C GLU A 60 8.60 12.08 5.04
N ALA A 61 7.88 11.16 5.67
CA ALA A 61 8.44 9.95 6.27
C ALA A 61 9.16 9.05 5.25
N ILE A 62 8.62 8.93 4.02
CA ILE A 62 9.24 8.11 2.97
C ILE A 62 10.20 8.91 2.06
N GLY A 63 10.58 10.14 2.44
CA GLY A 63 11.64 10.92 1.82
C GLY A 63 11.35 11.46 0.42
N ILE A 64 10.07 11.75 0.09
CA ILE A 64 9.67 12.36 -1.18
C ILE A 64 8.71 13.54 -1.04
N PRO A 65 8.88 14.45 -0.05
CA PRO A 65 7.95 15.56 0.16
C PRO A 65 7.92 16.55 -1.01
N ASP A 66 9.04 16.70 -1.73
CA ASP A 66 9.18 17.57 -2.90
C ASP A 66 8.45 17.02 -4.15
N LYS A 67 8.00 15.75 -4.11
CA LYS A 67 7.33 15.07 -5.24
C LYS A 67 5.80 15.09 -5.15
N ILE A 68 5.22 15.65 -4.10
CA ILE A 68 3.77 15.65 -3.86
C ILE A 68 2.97 16.13 -5.09
N ASN A 69 3.43 17.21 -5.73
CA ASN A 69 2.76 17.83 -6.87
C ASN A 69 3.39 17.44 -8.23
N GLU A 70 4.40 16.55 -8.24
CA GLU A 70 5.02 16.09 -9.49
C GLU A 70 4.13 15.02 -10.14
N ARG A 71 4.04 15.03 -11.47
CA ARG A 71 3.33 13.99 -12.22
C ARG A 71 4.01 12.65 -12.00
N ALA A 72 3.22 11.62 -11.71
CA ALA A 72 3.75 10.30 -11.38
C ALA A 72 4.58 9.69 -12.52
N GLY A 73 4.26 10.00 -13.78
CA GLY A 73 5.05 9.55 -14.94
C GLY A 73 6.45 10.13 -15.03
N LYS A 74 6.78 11.20 -14.28
CA LYS A 74 8.13 11.79 -14.19
C LYS A 74 8.95 11.25 -13.01
N LEU A 75 8.34 10.50 -12.13
CA LEU A 75 8.98 9.89 -10.97
C LEU A 75 9.80 8.67 -11.39
N SER A 76 10.93 8.43 -10.70
CA SER A 76 11.64 7.16 -10.81
C SER A 76 10.73 5.99 -10.35
N PHE A 77 11.03 4.77 -10.78
CA PHE A 77 10.24 3.60 -10.39
C PHE A 77 10.15 3.45 -8.87
N GLY A 78 11.24 3.62 -8.12
CA GLY A 78 11.25 3.58 -6.66
C GLY A 78 10.43 4.71 -6.02
N GLN A 79 10.36 5.91 -6.63
CA GLN A 79 9.46 6.98 -6.18
C GLN A 79 8.00 6.64 -6.46
N GLN A 80 7.69 6.06 -7.63
CA GLN A 80 6.35 5.57 -7.95
C GLN A 80 5.91 4.47 -6.98
N GLN A 81 6.83 3.55 -6.63
CA GLN A 81 6.57 2.48 -5.65
C GLN A 81 6.20 3.06 -4.28
N ARG A 82 6.92 4.09 -3.82
CA ARG A 82 6.61 4.80 -2.58
C ARG A 82 5.26 5.50 -2.63
N VAL A 83 4.90 6.15 -3.75
CA VAL A 83 3.56 6.73 -3.95
C VAL A 83 2.47 5.65 -3.92
N ALA A 84 2.68 4.53 -4.61
CA ALA A 84 1.73 3.41 -4.61
C ALA A 84 1.57 2.83 -3.20
N PHE A 85 2.65 2.73 -2.44
CA PHE A 85 2.62 2.30 -1.04
C PHE A 85 1.79 3.25 -0.15
N ILE A 86 2.05 4.57 -0.18
CA ILE A 86 1.20 5.54 0.55
C ILE A 86 -0.27 5.35 0.18
N ARG A 87 -0.57 5.18 -1.11
CA ARG A 87 -1.94 4.98 -1.57
C ARG A 87 -2.61 3.77 -0.93
N THR A 88 -1.87 2.67 -0.69
CA THR A 88 -2.43 1.48 -0.01
C THR A 88 -2.75 1.73 1.45
N LEU A 89 -2.02 2.63 2.11
CA LEU A 89 -2.28 3.02 3.51
C LEU A 89 -3.41 4.05 3.66
N CYS A 90 -3.93 4.61 2.56
CA CYS A 90 -4.97 5.65 2.57
C CYS A 90 -6.40 5.11 2.47
N GLN A 91 -6.64 3.95 3.05
CA GLN A 91 -7.97 3.37 3.26
C GLN A 91 -7.98 2.52 4.53
N PRO A 92 -9.14 2.23 5.14
CA PRO A 92 -9.24 1.19 6.15
C PRO A 92 -9.02 -0.19 5.54
N PHE A 93 -8.48 -1.13 6.33
CA PHE A 93 -8.32 -2.53 5.91
C PHE A 93 -8.24 -3.47 7.13
N ASP A 94 -8.80 -4.67 6.97
CA ASP A 94 -8.61 -5.81 7.88
C ASP A 94 -7.40 -6.63 7.44
N PHE A 95 -7.10 -6.62 6.12
CA PHE A 95 -5.93 -7.25 5.51
C PHE A 95 -5.28 -6.34 4.48
N ILE A 96 -3.93 -6.31 4.47
CA ILE A 96 -3.16 -5.69 3.42
C ILE A 96 -2.31 -6.73 2.70
N PHE A 97 -2.42 -6.79 1.37
CA PHE A 97 -1.62 -7.66 0.49
C PHE A 97 -0.55 -6.82 -0.19
N LEU A 98 0.68 -7.28 -0.16
CA LEU A 98 1.83 -6.61 -0.73
C LEU A 98 2.57 -7.57 -1.65
N ASP A 99 2.55 -7.28 -2.94
CA ASP A 99 3.21 -8.07 -3.97
C ASP A 99 4.51 -7.38 -4.38
N GLU A 100 5.66 -8.01 -4.07
CA GLU A 100 7.01 -7.49 -4.29
C GLU A 100 7.21 -6.03 -3.77
N PRO A 101 6.85 -5.71 -2.52
CA PRO A 101 6.72 -4.32 -2.05
C PRO A 101 8.04 -3.53 -2.03
N ILE A 102 9.19 -4.21 -2.02
CA ILE A 102 10.51 -3.58 -1.83
C ILE A 102 11.54 -3.96 -2.91
N SER A 103 11.12 -4.62 -3.98
CA SER A 103 12.02 -5.17 -5.00
C SER A 103 12.97 -4.15 -5.63
N HIS A 104 12.59 -2.87 -5.67
CA HIS A 104 13.35 -1.78 -6.28
C HIS A 104 13.76 -0.68 -5.28
N LEU A 105 13.76 -0.98 -3.99
CA LEU A 105 14.13 -0.04 -2.94
C LEU A 105 15.51 -0.39 -2.36
N ASP A 106 16.23 0.64 -1.94
CA ASP A 106 17.39 0.49 -1.06
C ASP A 106 16.96 0.05 0.35
N ASN A 107 17.94 -0.32 1.17
CA ASN A 107 17.66 -0.85 2.49
C ASN A 107 17.00 0.18 3.42
N GLU A 108 17.42 1.46 3.35
CA GLU A 108 16.88 2.52 4.18
C GLU A 108 15.39 2.75 3.91
N ASN A 109 15.01 2.90 2.64
CA ASN A 109 13.61 3.05 2.25
C ASN A 109 12.77 1.79 2.56
N SER A 110 13.37 0.60 2.47
CA SER A 110 12.71 -0.66 2.85
C SER A 110 12.35 -0.68 4.33
N VAL A 111 13.28 -0.30 5.22
CA VAL A 111 13.06 -0.23 6.68
C VAL A 111 11.96 0.78 7.01
N ILE A 112 12.02 1.99 6.41
CA ILE A 112 11.02 3.03 6.63
C ILE A 112 9.62 2.53 6.23
N MET A 113 9.50 1.91 5.05
CA MET A 113 8.22 1.38 4.58
C MET A 113 7.70 0.25 5.46
N SER A 114 8.58 -0.65 5.92
CA SER A 114 8.21 -1.72 6.85
C SER A 114 7.70 -1.16 8.18
N THR A 115 8.35 -0.14 8.73
CA THR A 115 7.92 0.54 9.97
C THR A 115 6.54 1.18 9.81
N LEU A 116 6.33 1.95 8.75
CA LEU A 116 5.03 2.59 8.48
C LEU A 116 3.91 1.56 8.26
N LEU A 117 4.23 0.44 7.61
CA LEU A 117 3.29 -0.66 7.41
C LEU A 117 2.85 -1.27 8.74
N MET A 118 3.82 -1.59 9.61
CA MET A 118 3.54 -2.17 10.93
C MET A 118 2.74 -1.22 11.81
N GLU A 119 3.10 0.07 11.81
CA GLU A 119 2.35 1.08 12.56
C GLU A 119 0.90 1.19 12.09
N GLU A 120 0.69 1.24 10.78
CA GLU A 120 -0.66 1.39 10.22
C GLU A 120 -1.50 0.14 10.40
N ALA A 121 -0.92 -1.05 10.17
CA ALA A 121 -1.59 -2.32 10.41
C ALA A 121 -1.91 -2.52 11.91
N GLY A 122 -0.97 -2.17 12.78
CA GLY A 122 -1.17 -2.24 14.24
C GLY A 122 -2.29 -1.31 14.72
N LYS A 123 -2.40 -0.08 14.19
CA LYS A 123 -3.51 0.84 14.50
C LYS A 123 -4.88 0.28 14.12
N GLN A 124 -4.94 -0.54 13.07
CA GLN A 124 -6.18 -1.13 12.55
C GLN A 124 -6.43 -2.56 13.05
N GLY A 125 -5.47 -3.19 13.76
CA GLY A 125 -5.53 -4.61 14.12
C GLY A 125 -5.54 -5.52 12.89
N ALA A 126 -4.89 -5.11 11.82
CA ALA A 126 -4.97 -5.73 10.50
C ALA A 126 -3.86 -6.76 10.26
N GLY A 127 -4.19 -7.81 9.49
CA GLY A 127 -3.23 -8.80 9.01
C GLY A 127 -2.43 -8.30 7.80
N ILE A 128 -1.15 -8.68 7.74
CA ILE A 128 -0.25 -8.36 6.62
C ILE A 128 0.09 -9.65 5.87
N ILE A 129 -0.07 -9.65 4.55
CA ILE A 129 0.32 -10.75 3.68
C ILE A 129 1.29 -10.21 2.63
N VAL A 130 2.49 -10.78 2.58
CA VAL A 130 3.55 -10.40 1.64
C VAL A 130 3.88 -11.55 0.72
N THR A 131 3.95 -11.30 -0.58
CA THR A 131 4.57 -12.19 -1.55
C THR A 131 5.89 -11.58 -2.02
N SER A 132 6.95 -12.41 -2.12
CA SER A 132 8.28 -11.94 -2.51
C SER A 132 9.13 -13.06 -3.10
N ILE A 133 9.94 -12.73 -4.10
CA ILE A 133 10.96 -13.60 -4.68
C ILE A 133 12.33 -13.05 -4.27
N GLY A 134 12.93 -13.61 -3.23
CA GLY A 134 14.28 -13.25 -2.75
C GLY A 134 14.25 -12.18 -1.65
N LYS A 135 14.28 -10.88 -1.98
CA LYS A 135 14.29 -9.81 -0.98
C LYS A 135 12.88 -9.56 -0.43
N HIS A 136 12.72 -9.62 0.87
CA HIS A 136 11.44 -9.37 1.55
C HIS A 136 11.59 -8.25 2.59
N PRO A 137 10.48 -7.55 2.98
CA PRO A 137 10.50 -6.56 4.06
C PRO A 137 11.05 -7.12 5.36
N GLU A 138 11.75 -6.29 6.14
CA GLU A 138 12.20 -6.62 7.48
C GLU A 138 11.01 -6.59 8.45
N LEU A 139 10.25 -7.69 8.49
CA LEU A 139 9.10 -7.91 9.35
C LEU A 139 9.30 -9.19 10.16
N GLU A 140 8.76 -9.23 11.37
CA GLU A 140 8.58 -10.48 12.10
C GLU A 140 7.35 -11.19 11.52
N TYR A 141 7.56 -12.35 10.90
CA TYR A 141 6.50 -13.14 10.28
C TYR A 141 6.02 -14.22 11.23
N ASP A 142 4.71 -14.28 11.48
CA ASP A 142 4.08 -15.36 12.25
C ASP A 142 4.19 -16.70 11.50
N GLU A 143 3.99 -16.68 10.18
CA GLU A 143 4.07 -17.85 9.31
C GLU A 143 4.74 -17.52 7.97
N THR A 144 5.50 -18.48 7.44
CA THR A 144 6.14 -18.37 6.12
C THR A 144 5.86 -19.62 5.29
N PHE A 145 5.34 -19.44 4.08
CA PHE A 145 5.09 -20.51 3.12
C PHE A 145 6.05 -20.37 1.93
N ARG A 146 6.63 -21.48 1.51
CA ARG A 146 7.40 -21.59 0.26
C ARG A 146 6.56 -22.29 -0.79
N LEU A 147 6.38 -21.67 -1.95
CA LEU A 147 5.66 -22.20 -3.09
C LEU A 147 6.64 -22.87 -4.07
#